data_c843622c6e15c17748c266cded684933
#
_entry.id   c843622c6e15c17748c266cded684933
#
_cell.length_a   1.000
_cell.length_b   1.000
_cell.length_c   1.000
_cell.angle_alpha   90.00
_cell.angle_beta   90.00
_cell.angle_gamma   90.00
#
_symmetry.space_group_name_H-M   'P 1'
#
loop_
_entity.id
_entity.type
_entity.pdbx_description
1 polymer ?
#
loop_
_entity_poly.entity_id
_entity_poly.type
_entity_poly.pdbx_seq_one_letter_code
_entity_poly.pdbx_strand_id
1 'polypeptide(L)'
;MPVPRRVVCCWVLVLSGVIAAQYDAATQGTNGGPRYQVDPWWPRPFTNQSWVLGSVTGVTVDAQNHIWVVHRGGDSLETNEKGMMLTPPSATLCCQAAPSVLEFDQKGVLVSNWGGPGQGYAWPQSPGSLAVDAKGNVWITAAGLEAPPTTPARGRGDAVVGEAPAAAPGRGRGGPPPGPPDAHVLKFSRDGKFLLQIGAPGKMDGPDSQTTLNRPSAVAFDAAANEVFVADTGNRRIVVFDADKGLYKRHWFAYGEKAAGAAPTAYAPNDPPAKSFRDVTCIDIARDGLVYVCDRSSNRIQVFRKDGTFVKEGIVSKNTLGATVTGQFGVVSSHGSAWDLAFSSDAQQRYVLVANGHDKKVHILQRDTLAPVGTFGSGGRYPGQFLAVGSIAVDAQGNVYAGEQHHGKRVQKFVTR
;
A
#
# COMPACT_ATOMS: atom_id res chain seq x y z
N MET A 1 -8.10 -30.13 -78.56
CA MET A 1 -8.69 -28.88 -78.05
C MET A 1 -8.50 -28.83 -76.55
N PRO A 2 -7.72 -27.94 -75.99
CA PRO A 2 -7.45 -27.92 -74.58
C PRO A 2 -8.41 -26.98 -73.87
N VAL A 3 -8.92 -27.40 -72.72
CA VAL A 3 -9.72 -26.64 -71.78
C VAL A 3 -8.78 -25.96 -70.80
N PRO A 4 -8.89 -24.61 -70.50
CA PRO A 4 -8.01 -23.93 -69.59
C PRO A 4 -8.44 -24.13 -68.15
N ARG A 5 -7.49 -24.49 -67.30
CA ARG A 5 -7.52 -24.38 -65.86
C ARG A 5 -7.54 -22.91 -65.48
N ARG A 6 -8.54 -22.43 -64.79
CA ARG A 6 -8.49 -21.19 -64.01
C ARG A 6 -8.43 -21.50 -62.54
N VAL A 7 -7.39 -20.99 -61.98
CA VAL A 7 -6.92 -20.98 -60.63
C VAL A 7 -7.90 -20.27 -59.69
N VAL A 8 -8.17 -20.93 -58.60
CA VAL A 8 -8.73 -20.28 -57.38
C VAL A 8 -7.56 -19.82 -56.54
N CYS A 9 -7.32 -18.55 -56.55
CA CYS A 9 -6.48 -17.86 -55.56
C CYS A 9 -7.31 -16.75 -55.00
N CYS A 10 -7.70 -16.83 -53.73
CA CYS A 10 -8.09 -15.76 -52.82
C CYS A 10 -8.89 -16.32 -51.66
N TRP A 11 -8.23 -16.56 -50.55
CA TRP A 11 -8.82 -16.53 -49.22
C TRP A 11 -7.72 -16.76 -48.18
N VAL A 12 -6.86 -15.78 -47.99
CA VAL A 12 -6.07 -15.65 -46.75
C VAL A 12 -5.78 -14.17 -46.58
N LEU A 13 -6.69 -13.43 -45.99
CA LEU A 13 -6.43 -12.10 -45.44
C LEU A 13 -7.72 -11.56 -44.76
N VAL A 14 -8.14 -12.14 -43.65
CA VAL A 14 -8.96 -11.46 -42.63
C VAL A 14 -8.87 -12.30 -41.34
N LEU A 15 -7.82 -12.19 -40.58
CA LEU A 15 -7.78 -12.74 -39.21
C LEU A 15 -6.74 -12.03 -38.32
N SER A 16 -6.39 -10.81 -38.62
CA SER A 16 -5.48 -10.01 -37.78
C SER A 16 -6.14 -8.77 -37.14
N GLY A 17 -7.47 -8.64 -37.22
CA GLY A 17 -8.17 -7.43 -36.74
C GLY A 17 -8.97 -7.55 -35.43
N VAL A 18 -9.03 -8.70 -34.77
CA VAL A 18 -9.99 -8.93 -33.69
C VAL A 18 -9.36 -9.06 -32.29
N ILE A 19 -8.05 -9.09 -32.15
CA ILE A 19 -7.41 -9.28 -30.83
C ILE A 19 -7.17 -7.98 -30.06
N ALA A 20 -7.29 -6.81 -30.70
CA ALA A 20 -7.07 -5.52 -30.03
C ALA A 20 -8.28 -4.97 -29.25
N ALA A 21 -9.47 -5.53 -29.38
CA ALA A 21 -10.70 -4.93 -28.84
C ALA A 21 -11.14 -5.46 -27.47
N GLN A 22 -10.46 -6.40 -26.87
CA GLN A 22 -10.93 -7.01 -25.60
C GLN A 22 -10.20 -6.51 -24.34
N TYR A 23 -9.20 -5.63 -24.44
CA TYR A 23 -8.51 -5.07 -23.28
C TYR A 23 -9.00 -3.67 -22.85
N ASP A 24 -10.06 -3.15 -23.43
CA ASP A 24 -10.58 -1.81 -23.17
C ASP A 24 -11.49 -1.68 -21.91
N ALA A 25 -11.61 -2.71 -21.09
CA ALA A 25 -12.64 -2.77 -20.04
C ALA A 25 -12.26 -2.12 -18.70
N ALA A 26 -11.21 -1.33 -18.59
CA ALA A 26 -10.75 -0.87 -17.27
C ALA A 26 -10.77 0.65 -17.02
N THR A 27 -11.37 1.46 -17.89
CA THR A 27 -11.43 2.91 -17.68
C THR A 27 -12.85 3.46 -17.74
N GLN A 28 -13.53 3.50 -16.62
CA GLN A 28 -14.70 4.36 -16.46
C GLN A 28 -14.30 5.68 -15.80
N GLY A 29 -13.75 6.60 -16.58
CA GLY A 29 -13.68 8.01 -16.19
C GLY A 29 -15.02 8.67 -16.48
N THR A 30 -15.76 9.04 -15.44
CA THR A 30 -16.94 9.88 -15.55
C THR A 30 -16.53 11.32 -15.25
N ASN A 31 -16.98 12.27 -16.06
CA ASN A 31 -16.90 13.72 -15.82
C ASN A 31 -15.52 14.40 -15.88
N GLY A 32 -14.68 14.12 -16.90
CA GLY A 32 -13.54 15.00 -17.22
C GLY A 32 -12.23 14.75 -16.47
N GLY A 33 -12.12 13.70 -15.68
CA GLY A 33 -10.88 13.27 -15.03
C GLY A 33 -9.91 12.56 -16.00
N PRO A 34 -8.63 12.42 -15.61
CA PRO A 34 -7.64 11.69 -16.41
C PRO A 34 -8.04 10.23 -16.59
N ARG A 35 -7.72 9.68 -17.76
CA ARG A 35 -7.96 8.28 -18.09
C ARG A 35 -6.66 7.51 -18.07
N TYR A 36 -6.72 6.26 -17.60
CA TYR A 36 -5.55 5.40 -17.44
C TYR A 36 -5.74 4.06 -18.15
N GLN A 37 -4.66 3.56 -18.72
CA GLN A 37 -4.60 2.21 -19.30
C GLN A 37 -3.43 1.46 -18.68
N VAL A 38 -3.63 0.20 -18.29
CA VAL A 38 -2.56 -0.64 -17.76
C VAL A 38 -1.50 -0.92 -18.83
N ASP A 39 -0.22 -0.84 -18.44
CA ASP A 39 0.91 -1.40 -19.18
C ASP A 39 1.15 -2.83 -18.68
N PRO A 40 0.71 -3.87 -19.42
CA PRO A 40 0.80 -5.26 -18.95
C PRO A 40 2.24 -5.79 -18.94
N TRP A 41 3.19 -5.05 -19.50
CA TRP A 41 4.59 -5.46 -19.64
C TRP A 41 5.51 -4.79 -18.61
N TRP A 42 4.95 -4.02 -17.69
CA TRP A 42 5.69 -3.41 -16.59
C TRP A 42 5.32 -4.09 -15.25
N PRO A 43 6.29 -4.43 -14.38
CA PRO A 43 7.75 -4.38 -14.56
C PRO A 43 8.25 -5.50 -15.48
N ARG A 44 9.50 -5.37 -15.92
CA ARG A 44 10.18 -6.45 -16.63
C ARG A 44 10.44 -7.63 -15.67
N PRO A 45 10.46 -8.87 -16.17
CA PRO A 45 10.83 -10.02 -15.37
C PRO A 45 12.19 -9.83 -14.69
N PHE A 46 12.32 -10.32 -13.47
CA PHE A 46 13.61 -10.32 -12.78
C PHE A 46 14.64 -11.16 -13.55
N THR A 47 15.90 -10.70 -13.58
CA THR A 47 17.03 -11.49 -14.09
C THR A 47 17.26 -12.76 -13.25
N ASN A 48 17.06 -12.66 -11.94
CA ASN A 48 16.98 -13.83 -11.06
C ASN A 48 15.55 -14.43 -11.13
N GLN A 49 15.39 -15.46 -11.92
CA GLN A 49 14.10 -16.12 -12.17
C GLN A 49 13.51 -16.85 -10.96
N SER A 50 14.29 -17.04 -9.88
CA SER A 50 13.79 -17.62 -8.63
C SER A 50 13.05 -16.60 -7.75
N TRP A 51 13.21 -15.30 -8.01
CA TRP A 51 12.63 -14.24 -7.18
C TRP A 51 11.15 -14.05 -7.44
N VAL A 52 10.41 -13.91 -6.34
CA VAL A 52 9.00 -13.52 -6.33
C VAL A 52 8.78 -12.38 -5.36
N LEU A 53 7.81 -11.52 -5.68
CA LEU A 53 7.39 -10.45 -4.76
C LEU A 53 6.51 -11.03 -3.66
N GLY A 54 6.72 -10.55 -2.44
CA GLY A 54 5.74 -10.65 -1.37
C GLY A 54 4.67 -9.56 -1.48
N SER A 55 3.84 -9.45 -0.45
CA SER A 55 2.83 -8.39 -0.31
C SER A 55 3.50 -7.02 -0.43
N VAL A 56 3.15 -6.26 -1.48
CA VAL A 56 3.71 -4.92 -1.74
C VAL A 56 3.00 -3.91 -0.85
N THR A 57 3.74 -3.27 0.02
CA THR A 57 3.19 -2.35 1.02
C THR A 57 3.47 -0.89 0.73
N GLY A 58 4.48 -0.60 -0.09
CA GLY A 58 4.81 0.76 -0.50
C GLY A 58 5.35 0.83 -1.90
N VAL A 59 4.92 1.86 -2.63
CA VAL A 59 5.45 2.27 -3.94
C VAL A 59 5.65 3.77 -3.90
N THR A 60 6.80 4.26 -4.35
CA THR A 60 7.05 5.69 -4.55
C THR A 60 7.86 5.94 -5.81
N VAL A 61 7.84 7.17 -6.29
CA VAL A 61 8.65 7.62 -7.43
C VAL A 61 9.59 8.72 -6.94
N ASP A 62 10.87 8.58 -7.23
CA ASP A 62 11.89 9.56 -6.86
C ASP A 62 12.02 10.70 -7.89
N ALA A 63 12.88 11.66 -7.59
CA ALA A 63 13.14 12.81 -8.48
C ALA A 63 13.78 12.44 -9.82
N GLN A 64 14.36 11.25 -9.94
CA GLN A 64 14.91 10.68 -11.17
C GLN A 64 13.87 9.88 -11.96
N ASN A 65 12.62 9.84 -11.49
CA ASN A 65 11.54 8.99 -11.99
C ASN A 65 11.86 7.48 -11.90
N HIS A 66 12.67 7.07 -10.94
CA HIS A 66 12.79 5.66 -10.59
C HIS A 66 11.67 5.25 -9.64
N ILE A 67 11.20 4.03 -9.80
CA ILE A 67 10.10 3.47 -9.02
C ILE A 67 10.67 2.59 -7.93
N TRP A 68 10.44 3.00 -6.70
CA TRP A 68 10.85 2.27 -5.51
C TRP A 68 9.70 1.47 -4.95
N VAL A 69 9.99 0.24 -4.57
CA VAL A 69 9.02 -0.72 -4.06
C VAL A 69 9.54 -1.33 -2.76
N VAL A 70 8.69 -1.41 -1.74
CA VAL A 70 8.93 -2.24 -0.57
C VAL A 70 7.86 -3.32 -0.45
N HIS A 71 8.28 -4.53 -0.10
CA HIS A 71 7.39 -5.65 0.13
C HIS A 71 7.79 -6.47 1.36
N ARG A 72 6.86 -7.24 1.90
CA ARG A 72 7.04 -8.00 3.15
C ARG A 72 7.92 -9.25 3.01
N GLY A 73 8.53 -9.48 1.86
CA GLY A 73 9.42 -10.61 1.67
C GLY A 73 8.77 -11.96 1.92
N GLY A 74 9.56 -12.90 2.45
CA GLY A 74 9.16 -14.30 2.63
C GLY A 74 8.00 -14.54 3.58
N ASP A 75 7.76 -13.65 4.55
CA ASP A 75 6.69 -13.82 5.55
C ASP A 75 5.29 -13.69 4.94
N SER A 76 5.18 -13.00 3.82
CA SER A 76 3.93 -12.83 3.09
C SER A 76 3.73 -13.83 1.94
N LEU A 77 4.69 -14.72 1.69
CA LEU A 77 4.58 -15.77 0.69
C LEU A 77 3.78 -16.97 1.21
N GLU A 78 2.94 -17.54 0.36
CA GLU A 78 2.26 -18.80 0.61
C GLU A 78 3.25 -19.97 0.54
N THR A 79 2.88 -21.13 1.09
CA THR A 79 3.76 -22.31 1.13
C THR A 79 4.22 -22.74 -0.26
N ASN A 80 3.35 -22.66 -1.27
CA ASN A 80 3.66 -22.98 -2.67
C ASN A 80 4.55 -21.93 -3.36
N GLU A 81 4.71 -20.74 -2.78
CA GLU A 81 5.58 -19.67 -3.26
C GLU A 81 6.95 -19.67 -2.55
N LYS A 82 7.20 -20.63 -1.66
CA LYS A 82 8.41 -20.73 -0.83
C LYS A 82 9.31 -21.91 -1.20
N GLY A 83 9.17 -22.47 -2.40
CA GLY A 83 9.78 -23.75 -2.75
C GLY A 83 11.24 -23.92 -2.34
N MET A 84 12.10 -22.94 -2.60
CA MET A 84 13.51 -22.95 -2.20
C MET A 84 13.75 -22.56 -0.74
N MET A 85 12.76 -21.92 -0.08
CA MET A 85 12.89 -21.41 1.29
C MET A 85 12.41 -22.41 2.35
N LEU A 86 11.84 -23.53 1.93
CA LEU A 86 11.38 -24.58 2.85
C LEU A 86 12.54 -25.46 3.32
N THR A 87 12.36 -26.12 4.46
CA THR A 87 13.35 -27.08 5.00
C THR A 87 12.66 -28.42 5.24
N PRO A 88 12.96 -29.47 4.43
CA PRO A 88 13.80 -29.42 3.22
C PRO A 88 13.12 -28.63 2.08
N PRO A 89 13.88 -28.10 1.11
CA PRO A 89 13.33 -27.42 -0.06
C PRO A 89 12.39 -28.32 -0.85
N SER A 90 11.23 -27.78 -1.29
CA SER A 90 10.28 -28.49 -2.15
C SER A 90 10.52 -28.24 -3.63
N ALA A 91 11.39 -27.29 -3.97
CA ALA A 91 11.80 -26.96 -5.35
C ALA A 91 13.24 -26.47 -5.37
N THR A 92 13.94 -26.66 -6.51
CA THR A 92 15.34 -26.29 -6.69
C THR A 92 15.55 -25.01 -7.51
N LEU A 93 14.57 -24.61 -8.32
CA LEU A 93 14.66 -23.47 -9.24
C LEU A 93 13.69 -22.33 -8.89
N CYS A 94 12.69 -22.58 -8.07
CA CYS A 94 11.68 -21.63 -7.63
C CYS A 94 11.21 -22.01 -6.21
N CYS A 95 10.81 -21.14 -5.35
CA CYS A 95 10.77 -19.71 -5.44
C CYS A 95 11.39 -19.18 -4.14
N GLN A 96 11.93 -17.99 -4.18
CA GLN A 96 12.41 -17.28 -2.97
C GLN A 96 11.96 -15.81 -3.05
N ALA A 97 11.79 -15.19 -1.89
CA ALA A 97 11.47 -13.78 -1.86
C ALA A 97 12.61 -12.94 -2.49
N ALA A 98 12.25 -11.97 -3.31
CA ALA A 98 13.18 -10.92 -3.69
C ALA A 98 13.65 -10.13 -2.45
N PRO A 99 14.77 -9.38 -2.50
CA PRO A 99 15.14 -8.41 -1.48
C PRO A 99 13.99 -7.42 -1.21
N SER A 100 13.81 -7.01 0.05
CA SER A 100 12.61 -6.28 0.47
C SER A 100 12.44 -4.91 -0.17
N VAL A 101 13.53 -4.27 -0.61
CA VAL A 101 13.53 -2.97 -1.30
C VAL A 101 14.05 -3.15 -2.71
N LEU A 102 13.29 -2.67 -3.67
CA LEU A 102 13.58 -2.78 -5.10
C LEU A 102 13.47 -1.41 -5.74
N GLU A 103 14.39 -1.09 -6.65
CA GLU A 103 14.38 0.11 -7.46
C GLU A 103 14.32 -0.27 -8.94
N PHE A 104 13.32 0.26 -9.64
CA PHE A 104 13.12 0.04 -11.07
C PHE A 104 13.30 1.36 -11.83
N ASP A 105 13.80 1.28 -13.06
CA ASP A 105 13.71 2.38 -14.00
C ASP A 105 12.27 2.51 -14.57
N GLN A 106 12.00 3.55 -15.32
CA GLN A 106 10.69 3.79 -15.95
C GLN A 106 10.30 2.70 -16.96
N LYS A 107 11.27 1.95 -17.51
CA LYS A 107 11.03 0.83 -18.43
C LYS A 107 10.70 -0.47 -17.69
N GLY A 108 10.78 -0.46 -16.35
CA GLY A 108 10.52 -1.60 -15.49
C GLY A 108 11.71 -2.53 -15.29
N VAL A 109 12.91 -2.10 -15.66
CA VAL A 109 14.14 -2.86 -15.40
C VAL A 109 14.56 -2.63 -13.95
N LEU A 110 14.82 -3.72 -13.21
CA LEU A 110 15.37 -3.64 -11.85
C LEU A 110 16.81 -3.11 -11.91
N VAL A 111 17.06 -1.98 -11.26
CA VAL A 111 18.38 -1.31 -11.26
C VAL A 111 19.11 -1.41 -9.92
N SER A 112 18.37 -1.59 -8.83
CA SER A 112 18.94 -1.77 -7.50
C SER A 112 18.02 -2.61 -6.62
N ASN A 113 18.61 -3.31 -5.63
CA ASN A 113 17.85 -4.07 -4.66
C ASN A 113 18.67 -4.25 -3.36
N TRP A 114 18.00 -4.18 -2.22
CA TRP A 114 18.57 -4.35 -0.90
C TRP A 114 17.47 -4.54 0.17
N GLY A 115 17.85 -4.59 1.43
CA GLY A 115 16.92 -4.66 2.56
C GLY A 115 16.95 -5.99 3.29
N GLY A 116 16.45 -5.97 4.49
CA GLY A 116 16.50 -7.08 5.44
C GLY A 116 17.25 -6.71 6.71
N PRO A 117 17.37 -7.65 7.66
CA PRO A 117 18.11 -7.45 8.90
C PRO A 117 19.55 -7.03 8.67
N GLY A 118 20.05 -6.10 9.50
CA GLY A 118 21.41 -5.59 9.41
C GLY A 118 21.92 -5.13 10.78
N GLN A 119 23.08 -4.49 10.79
CA GLN A 119 23.68 -3.98 12.02
C GLN A 119 23.29 -2.53 12.31
N GLY A 120 23.00 -2.23 13.58
CA GLY A 120 22.73 -0.88 14.06
C GLY A 120 21.26 -0.43 13.91
N TYR A 121 20.38 -1.27 13.40
CA TYR A 121 18.95 -1.00 13.26
C TYR A 121 18.10 -2.26 13.41
N ALA A 122 16.82 -2.07 13.68
CA ALA A 122 15.85 -3.15 13.70
C ALA A 122 15.07 -3.16 12.38
N TRP A 123 15.26 -4.19 11.52
CA TRP A 123 14.44 -4.33 10.33
C TRP A 123 12.98 -4.61 10.72
N PRO A 124 11.99 -3.94 10.11
CA PRO A 124 10.58 -4.15 10.45
C PRO A 124 10.15 -5.60 10.26
N GLN A 125 9.39 -6.14 11.20
CA GLN A 125 8.70 -7.41 10.99
C GLN A 125 7.68 -7.31 9.85
N SER A 126 7.04 -6.15 9.75
CA SER A 126 6.13 -5.83 8.67
C SER A 126 6.44 -4.43 8.12
N PRO A 127 7.30 -4.32 7.10
CA PRO A 127 7.52 -3.07 6.41
C PRO A 127 6.17 -2.44 5.99
N GLY A 128 5.99 -1.17 6.29
CA GLY A 128 4.84 -0.38 5.91
C GLY A 128 5.03 0.26 4.53
N SER A 129 5.08 1.57 4.45
CA SER A 129 5.42 2.29 3.23
C SER A 129 6.92 2.56 3.11
N LEU A 130 7.32 3.00 1.91
CA LEU A 130 8.60 3.67 1.73
C LEU A 130 8.39 5.01 1.03
N ALA A 131 9.32 5.94 1.26
CA ALA A 131 9.39 7.20 0.53
C ALA A 131 10.86 7.61 0.34
N VAL A 132 11.13 8.42 -0.69
CA VAL A 132 12.47 8.95 -1.00
C VAL A 132 12.47 10.44 -0.78
N ASP A 133 13.36 10.93 0.09
CA ASP A 133 13.49 12.35 0.37
C ASP A 133 14.24 13.10 -0.75
N ALA A 134 14.23 14.43 -0.70
CA ALA A 134 14.90 15.26 -1.71
C ALA A 134 16.43 15.07 -1.78
N LYS A 135 17.04 14.47 -0.77
CA LYS A 135 18.47 14.12 -0.73
C LYS A 135 18.73 12.73 -1.33
N GLY A 136 17.68 12.01 -1.75
CA GLY A 136 17.74 10.65 -2.28
C GLY A 136 17.82 9.57 -1.19
N ASN A 137 17.58 9.90 0.08
CA ASN A 137 17.54 8.88 1.12
C ASN A 137 16.19 8.16 1.12
N VAL A 138 16.23 6.87 1.39
CA VAL A 138 15.07 5.99 1.42
C VAL A 138 14.60 5.82 2.86
N TRP A 139 13.34 6.12 3.10
CA TRP A 139 12.72 5.97 4.40
C TRP A 139 11.71 4.82 4.38
N ILE A 140 11.73 4.00 5.42
CA ILE A 140 10.88 2.81 5.54
C ILE A 140 10.17 2.86 6.87
N THR A 141 8.86 2.70 6.88
CA THR A 141 8.06 2.64 8.10
C THR A 141 7.88 1.20 8.57
N ALA A 142 7.79 1.03 9.86
CA ALA A 142 7.52 -0.26 10.51
C ALA A 142 6.06 -0.28 10.99
N ALA A 143 5.15 -0.68 10.08
CA ALA A 143 3.71 -0.58 10.31
C ALA A 143 3.14 -1.63 11.26
N GLY A 144 3.90 -2.69 11.56
CA GLY A 144 3.42 -3.82 12.33
C GLY A 144 2.37 -4.66 11.59
N LEU A 145 2.19 -5.87 12.03
CA LEU A 145 1.00 -6.64 11.69
C LEU A 145 -0.14 -6.15 12.60
N GLU A 146 -1.29 -5.91 12.01
CA GLU A 146 -2.49 -5.71 12.82
C GLU A 146 -2.69 -6.97 13.67
N ALA A 147 -2.67 -6.83 15.01
CA ALA A 147 -2.90 -7.96 15.87
C ALA A 147 -4.28 -8.57 15.50
N PRO A 148 -4.38 -9.90 15.33
CA PRO A 148 -5.68 -10.50 15.12
C PRO A 148 -6.59 -10.07 16.27
N PRO A 149 -7.86 -9.69 15.99
CA PRO A 149 -8.77 -9.31 17.06
C PRO A 149 -8.81 -10.44 18.08
N THR A 150 -8.54 -10.11 19.33
CA THR A 150 -8.70 -11.04 20.44
C THR A 150 -10.20 -11.34 20.55
N THR A 151 -10.64 -12.39 19.87
CA THR A 151 -11.99 -12.92 20.10
C THR A 151 -12.01 -13.42 21.54
N PRO A 152 -12.88 -12.92 22.41
CA PRO A 152 -13.07 -13.53 23.72
C PRO A 152 -13.39 -15.00 23.46
N ALA A 153 -12.69 -15.92 24.12
CA ALA A 153 -13.00 -17.31 24.03
C ALA A 153 -14.50 -17.46 24.41
N ARG A 154 -15.34 -17.78 23.42
CA ARG A 154 -16.75 -18.09 23.68
C ARG A 154 -16.75 -19.23 24.65
N GLY A 155 -17.28 -19.00 25.86
CA GLY A 155 -17.56 -20.02 26.80
C GLY A 155 -18.37 -21.12 26.10
N ARG A 156 -17.96 -22.37 26.34
CA ARG A 156 -18.65 -23.56 25.87
C ARG A 156 -20.06 -23.57 26.48
N GLY A 157 -21.05 -23.17 25.69
CA GLY A 157 -22.46 -23.42 25.94
C GLY A 157 -22.88 -24.59 25.07
N ASP A 158 -23.30 -25.62 25.74
CA ASP A 158 -24.05 -26.83 25.35
C ASP A 158 -24.19 -27.13 23.84
N ALA A 159 -23.39 -28.07 23.35
CA ALA A 159 -23.58 -28.74 22.09
C ALA A 159 -24.36 -30.04 22.29
N VAL A 160 -25.49 -30.14 21.61
CA VAL A 160 -26.28 -31.37 21.46
C VAL A 160 -25.52 -32.35 20.57
N VAL A 161 -25.55 -33.59 21.00
CA VAL A 161 -24.82 -34.76 20.53
C VAL A 161 -25.04 -35.07 19.05
N GLY A 162 -23.97 -35.27 18.32
CA GLY A 162 -23.88 -35.95 17.04
C GLY A 162 -22.42 -36.35 16.84
N GLU A 163 -22.16 -37.63 16.94
CA GLU A 163 -20.83 -38.26 16.92
C GLU A 163 -20.18 -38.10 15.54
N ALA A 164 -19.10 -37.34 15.47
CA ALA A 164 -18.17 -37.35 14.36
C ALA A 164 -16.78 -37.74 14.87
N PRO A 165 -15.96 -38.48 14.09
CA PRO A 165 -14.70 -39.02 14.57
C PRO A 165 -13.71 -37.91 14.97
N ALA A 166 -12.98 -38.16 16.05
CA ALA A 166 -12.02 -37.28 16.66
C ALA A 166 -11.04 -36.70 15.62
N ALA A 167 -11.15 -35.42 15.40
CA ALA A 167 -10.12 -34.66 14.63
C ALA A 167 -8.81 -34.73 15.41
N ALA A 168 -7.75 -35.18 14.73
CA ALA A 168 -6.41 -35.18 15.28
C ALA A 168 -6.06 -33.77 15.81
N PRO A 169 -5.29 -33.65 16.91
CA PRO A 169 -4.92 -32.37 17.48
C PRO A 169 -4.23 -31.53 16.41
N GLY A 170 -4.85 -30.41 16.05
CA GLY A 170 -4.29 -29.48 15.09
C GLY A 170 -2.90 -29.07 15.55
N ARG A 171 -1.89 -29.42 14.76
CA ARG A 171 -0.53 -28.91 14.95
C ARG A 171 -0.62 -27.41 14.91
N GLY A 172 -0.52 -26.77 16.10
CA GLY A 172 -0.32 -25.35 16.20
C GLY A 172 0.84 -24.98 15.28
N ARG A 173 0.67 -23.97 14.44
CA ARG A 173 1.77 -23.36 13.71
C ARG A 173 2.72 -22.77 14.75
N GLY A 174 3.69 -23.55 15.21
CA GLY A 174 4.80 -23.10 16.05
C GLY A 174 5.80 -22.34 15.18
N GLY A 175 5.44 -21.11 14.80
CA GLY A 175 6.41 -20.12 14.41
C GLY A 175 7.12 -19.58 15.67
N PRO A 176 8.33 -19.04 15.58
CA PRO A 176 8.94 -18.33 16.69
C PRO A 176 7.94 -17.28 17.20
N PRO A 177 7.91 -17.01 18.52
CA PRO A 177 7.04 -15.98 19.07
C PRO A 177 7.29 -14.67 18.32
N PRO A 178 6.23 -13.90 18.00
CA PRO A 178 6.40 -12.62 17.32
C PRO A 178 7.35 -11.76 18.16
N GLY A 179 8.34 -11.16 17.50
CA GLY A 179 9.24 -10.20 18.13
C GLY A 179 8.46 -8.98 18.69
N PRO A 180 9.15 -8.03 19.31
CA PRO A 180 8.51 -6.82 19.82
C PRO A 180 7.77 -6.09 18.69
N PRO A 181 6.58 -5.49 18.95
CA PRO A 181 5.80 -4.81 17.94
C PRO A 181 6.60 -3.73 17.20
N ASP A 182 6.38 -3.59 15.91
CA ASP A 182 6.96 -2.51 15.12
C ASP A 182 6.51 -1.14 15.62
N ALA A 183 7.46 -0.25 15.89
CA ALA A 183 7.19 1.08 16.43
C ALA A 183 8.28 2.10 16.04
N HIS A 184 8.75 2.05 14.79
CA HIS A 184 9.88 2.87 14.35
C HIS A 184 9.84 3.19 12.86
N VAL A 185 10.67 4.14 12.47
CA VAL A 185 10.94 4.53 11.08
C VAL A 185 12.44 4.45 10.86
N LEU A 186 12.85 3.91 9.72
CA LEU A 186 14.26 3.78 9.32
C LEU A 186 14.57 4.71 8.14
N LYS A 187 15.77 5.30 8.16
CA LYS A 187 16.35 6.08 7.06
C LYS A 187 17.61 5.40 6.56
N PHE A 188 17.70 5.24 5.26
CA PHE A 188 18.87 4.68 4.57
C PHE A 188 19.34 5.63 3.46
N SER A 189 20.61 5.53 3.08
CA SER A 189 21.05 6.07 1.78
C SER A 189 20.44 5.26 0.63
N ARG A 190 20.55 5.78 -0.59
CA ARG A 190 20.02 5.13 -1.79
C ARG A 190 20.51 3.69 -1.97
N ASP A 191 21.75 3.41 -1.59
CA ASP A 191 22.40 2.10 -1.67
C ASP A 191 22.15 1.19 -0.46
N GLY A 192 21.26 1.58 0.46
CA GLY A 192 20.85 0.76 1.61
C GLY A 192 21.74 0.87 2.85
N LYS A 193 22.64 1.86 2.94
CA LYS A 193 23.40 2.11 4.15
C LYS A 193 22.52 2.76 5.20
N PHE A 194 22.46 2.19 6.41
CA PHE A 194 21.70 2.74 7.53
C PHE A 194 22.20 4.14 7.95
N LEU A 195 21.26 5.08 8.16
CA LEU A 195 21.56 6.46 8.54
C LEU A 195 20.90 6.87 9.86
N LEU A 196 19.61 6.53 10.07
CA LEU A 196 18.84 6.99 11.23
C LEU A 196 17.69 6.03 11.55
N GLN A 197 17.36 5.89 12.82
CA GLN A 197 16.13 5.28 13.31
C GLN A 197 15.40 6.25 14.24
N ILE A 198 14.08 6.43 14.02
CA ILE A 198 13.17 7.18 14.90
C ILE A 198 12.22 6.19 15.55
N GLY A 199 12.12 6.23 16.88
CA GLY A 199 11.40 5.21 17.64
C GLY A 199 12.19 3.92 17.80
N ALA A 200 11.58 2.91 18.41
CA ALA A 200 12.20 1.59 18.60
C ALA A 200 11.14 0.49 18.75
N PRO A 201 11.39 -0.73 18.26
CA PRO A 201 10.48 -1.86 18.42
C PRO A 201 10.08 -2.04 19.89
N GLY A 202 8.80 -2.27 20.13
CA GLY A 202 8.24 -2.53 21.46
C GLY A 202 8.15 -1.33 22.40
N LYS A 203 8.63 -0.15 22.00
CA LYS A 203 8.53 1.07 22.81
C LYS A 203 7.40 1.96 22.33
N MET A 204 6.31 2.01 23.08
CA MET A 204 5.07 2.71 22.73
C MET A 204 4.49 3.38 23.97
N ASP A 205 4.90 4.64 24.22
CA ASP A 205 4.52 5.40 25.43
C ASP A 205 3.22 6.22 25.25
N GLY A 206 2.50 5.97 24.14
CA GLY A 206 1.19 6.56 23.88
C GLY A 206 1.22 7.82 22.99
N PRO A 207 0.04 8.43 22.80
CA PRO A 207 -0.16 9.44 21.76
C PRO A 207 0.48 10.80 22.06
N ASP A 208 0.91 11.07 23.28
CA ASP A 208 1.60 12.32 23.65
C ASP A 208 3.13 12.18 23.66
N SER A 209 3.66 10.96 23.41
CA SER A 209 5.09 10.73 23.41
C SER A 209 5.80 11.55 22.32
N GLN A 210 6.93 12.13 22.67
CA GLN A 210 7.80 12.88 21.76
C GLN A 210 8.92 12.02 21.17
N THR A 211 9.09 10.80 21.63
CA THR A 211 10.22 9.92 21.28
C THR A 211 9.80 8.56 20.75
N THR A 212 8.57 8.12 21.02
CA THR A 212 8.09 6.81 20.62
C THR A 212 6.94 6.90 19.63
N LEU A 213 6.84 5.88 18.78
CA LEU A 213 5.82 5.70 17.77
C LEU A 213 5.01 4.44 18.06
N ASN A 214 3.91 4.25 17.35
CA ASN A 214 3.11 3.05 17.42
C ASN A 214 2.60 2.69 16.02
N ARG A 215 3.21 1.69 15.39
CA ARG A 215 2.87 1.21 14.03
C ARG A 215 2.83 2.36 13.00
N PRO A 216 3.91 3.14 12.81
CA PRO A 216 3.93 4.20 11.80
C PRO A 216 3.76 3.60 10.42
N SER A 217 2.83 4.13 9.61
CA SER A 217 2.43 3.56 8.33
C SER A 217 2.99 4.30 7.11
N ALA A 218 3.20 5.61 7.21
CA ALA A 218 3.65 6.43 6.09
C ALA A 218 4.49 7.63 6.54
N VAL A 219 5.29 8.15 5.63
CA VAL A 219 6.09 9.37 5.83
C VAL A 219 5.99 10.30 4.63
N ALA A 220 6.07 11.61 4.89
CA ALA A 220 6.19 12.66 3.89
C ALA A 220 7.23 13.70 4.33
N PHE A 221 7.72 14.54 3.40
CA PHE A 221 8.84 15.43 3.67
C PHE A 221 8.55 16.87 3.32
N ASP A 222 8.99 17.78 4.20
CA ASP A 222 9.22 19.17 3.86
C ASP A 222 10.73 19.42 3.75
N ALA A 223 11.25 19.38 2.53
CA ALA A 223 12.67 19.57 2.28
C ALA A 223 13.17 20.97 2.72
N ALA A 224 12.33 22.00 2.57
CA ALA A 224 12.71 23.37 2.93
C ALA A 224 12.88 23.57 4.44
N ALA A 225 12.06 22.89 5.25
CA ALA A 225 12.12 22.93 6.71
C ALA A 225 12.98 21.81 7.30
N ASN A 226 13.50 20.89 6.47
CA ASN A 226 14.19 19.66 6.88
C ASN A 226 13.34 18.84 7.86
N GLU A 227 12.08 18.58 7.49
CA GLU A 227 11.11 17.89 8.32
C GLU A 227 10.62 16.60 7.68
N VAL A 228 10.44 15.57 8.53
CA VAL A 228 9.71 14.34 8.20
C VAL A 228 8.43 14.28 9.00
N PHE A 229 7.32 14.11 8.29
CA PHE A 229 5.98 13.93 8.83
C PHE A 229 5.68 12.44 8.84
N VAL A 230 5.22 11.91 9.96
CA VAL A 230 4.97 10.50 10.17
C VAL A 230 3.49 10.27 10.49
N ALA A 231 2.84 9.43 9.74
CA ALA A 231 1.52 8.88 10.05
C ALA A 231 1.67 7.82 11.15
N ASP A 232 1.47 8.21 12.40
CA ASP A 232 1.64 7.38 13.60
C ASP A 232 0.32 6.69 13.95
N THR A 233 0.01 5.65 13.18
CA THR A 233 -1.29 4.98 13.07
C THR A 233 -1.83 4.51 14.42
N GLY A 234 -1.03 3.80 15.19
CA GLY A 234 -1.46 3.25 16.48
C GLY A 234 -1.74 4.32 17.53
N ASN A 235 -1.09 5.48 17.42
CA ASN A 235 -1.32 6.65 18.25
C ASN A 235 -2.36 7.62 17.65
N ARG A 236 -2.87 7.33 16.44
CA ARG A 236 -3.90 8.13 15.73
C ARG A 236 -3.53 9.61 15.60
N ARG A 237 -2.30 9.88 15.24
CA ARG A 237 -1.75 11.23 15.11
C ARG A 237 -0.83 11.37 13.91
N ILE A 238 -0.56 12.60 13.53
CA ILE A 238 0.60 12.95 12.72
C ILE A 238 1.65 13.50 13.68
N VAL A 239 2.90 13.07 13.52
CA VAL A 239 4.03 13.59 14.30
C VAL A 239 5.16 13.99 13.37
N VAL A 240 5.84 15.09 13.70
CA VAL A 240 6.88 15.71 12.87
C VAL A 240 8.20 15.69 13.59
N PHE A 241 9.24 15.26 12.91
CA PHE A 241 10.60 15.24 13.40
C PHE A 241 11.54 16.01 12.46
N ASP A 242 12.69 16.38 12.97
CA ASP A 242 13.82 16.81 12.14
C ASP A 242 14.32 15.61 11.30
N ALA A 243 14.43 15.78 9.98
CA ALA A 243 14.73 14.70 9.06
C ALA A 243 16.19 14.20 9.12
N ASP A 244 17.11 14.96 9.69
CA ASP A 244 18.51 14.57 9.83
C ASP A 244 18.85 14.03 11.21
N LYS A 245 18.18 14.56 12.26
CA LYS A 245 18.50 14.26 13.66
C LYS A 245 17.47 13.35 14.33
N GLY A 246 16.24 13.20 13.76
CA GLY A 246 15.14 12.48 14.38
C GLY A 246 14.58 13.14 15.64
N LEU A 247 14.83 14.45 15.84
CA LEU A 247 14.34 15.19 16.99
C LEU A 247 12.89 15.62 16.78
N TYR A 248 12.06 15.41 17.81
CA TYR A 248 10.66 15.83 17.81
C TYR A 248 10.52 17.33 17.60
N LYS A 249 9.50 17.73 16.82
CA LYS A 249 9.12 19.13 16.60
C LYS A 249 7.70 19.41 17.06
N ARG A 250 6.71 18.65 16.61
CA ARG A 250 5.28 18.81 16.93
C ARG A 250 4.48 17.58 16.54
N HIS A 251 3.24 17.53 16.97
CA HIS A 251 2.25 16.56 16.50
C HIS A 251 0.84 17.16 16.55
N TRP A 252 -0.10 16.52 15.85
CA TRP A 252 -1.51 16.87 15.89
C TRP A 252 -2.39 15.65 15.62
N PHE A 253 -3.67 15.81 15.91
CA PHE A 253 -4.70 14.78 15.74
C PHE A 253 -5.71 15.21 14.67
N ALA A 254 -6.79 14.41 14.48
CA ALA A 254 -7.88 14.79 13.59
C ALA A 254 -8.40 16.21 13.94
N TYR A 255 -8.69 17.00 12.92
CA TYR A 255 -9.11 18.40 13.03
C TYR A 255 -8.08 19.33 13.70
N GLY A 256 -6.85 18.89 13.89
CA GLY A 256 -5.77 19.67 14.55
C GLY A 256 -5.76 19.55 16.08
N GLU A 257 -6.77 18.95 16.68
CA GLU A 257 -6.98 18.93 18.13
C GLU A 257 -7.05 17.50 18.66
N LYS A 258 -6.55 17.29 19.88
CA LYS A 258 -6.71 16.02 20.58
C LYS A 258 -8.16 15.85 21.00
N ALA A 259 -8.83 14.86 20.44
CA ALA A 259 -10.19 14.54 20.85
C ALA A 259 -10.22 14.06 22.32
N ALA A 260 -11.12 14.63 23.09
CA ALA A 260 -11.43 14.11 24.43
C ALA A 260 -12.25 12.82 24.29
N GLY A 261 -11.91 11.80 25.06
CA GLY A 261 -12.71 10.58 25.20
C GLY A 261 -12.09 9.30 24.61
N ALA A 262 -12.92 8.26 24.52
CA ALA A 262 -12.53 6.93 24.09
C ALA A 262 -12.17 6.88 22.59
N ALA A 263 -11.57 5.76 22.19
CA ALA A 263 -11.36 5.45 20.78
C ALA A 263 -12.68 5.55 19.99
N PRO A 264 -12.67 6.00 18.73
CA PRO A 264 -13.88 6.09 17.94
C PRO A 264 -14.49 4.69 17.74
N THR A 265 -15.82 4.64 17.75
CA THR A 265 -16.58 3.43 17.43
C THR A 265 -16.32 2.99 15.98
N ALA A 266 -16.77 1.79 15.61
CA ALA A 266 -16.75 1.34 14.21
C ALA A 266 -17.43 2.38 13.29
N TYR A 267 -16.95 2.46 12.04
CA TYR A 267 -17.52 3.39 11.07
C TYR A 267 -18.93 2.94 10.66
N ALA A 268 -19.85 3.89 10.65
CA ALA A 268 -21.15 3.73 9.97
C ALA A 268 -21.39 4.92 9.03
N PRO A 269 -21.93 4.70 7.81
CA PRO A 269 -22.04 5.74 6.78
C PRO A 269 -22.88 6.95 7.15
N ASN A 270 -23.83 6.78 8.04
CA ASN A 270 -24.79 7.84 8.43
C ASN A 270 -24.45 8.47 9.79
N ASP A 271 -23.41 7.99 10.44
CA ASP A 271 -22.95 8.60 11.69
C ASP A 271 -22.26 9.94 11.43
N PRO A 272 -22.28 10.85 12.39
CA PRO A 272 -21.45 12.05 12.33
C PRO A 272 -19.97 11.69 12.19
N PRO A 273 -19.16 12.52 11.49
CA PRO A 273 -17.73 12.29 11.38
C PRO A 273 -17.05 12.18 12.74
N ALA A 274 -16.25 11.13 12.92
CA ALA A 274 -15.49 10.93 14.15
C ALA A 274 -14.54 12.09 14.39
N LYS A 275 -14.49 12.59 15.64
CA LYS A 275 -13.62 13.69 16.06
C LYS A 275 -12.15 13.30 16.20
N SER A 276 -11.84 12.01 16.18
CA SER A 276 -10.48 11.46 16.16
C SER A 276 -10.25 10.66 14.88
N PHE A 277 -8.99 10.47 14.52
CA PHE A 277 -8.64 9.48 13.50
C PHE A 277 -9.02 8.08 13.97
N ARG A 278 -9.48 7.24 13.04
CA ARG A 278 -9.63 5.80 13.26
C ARG A 278 -8.35 5.05 12.87
N ASP A 279 -7.80 5.37 11.68
CA ASP A 279 -6.70 4.59 11.12
C ASP A 279 -5.92 5.42 10.08
N VAL A 280 -4.92 6.15 10.56
CA VAL A 280 -4.07 7.00 9.72
C VAL A 280 -3.13 6.11 8.92
N THR A 281 -3.32 6.01 7.60
CA THR A 281 -2.57 5.06 6.75
C THR A 281 -1.65 5.73 5.74
N CYS A 282 -1.93 6.95 5.34
CA CYS A 282 -1.08 7.69 4.43
C CYS A 282 -0.90 9.15 4.86
N ILE A 283 0.15 9.76 4.37
CA ILE A 283 0.42 11.19 4.45
C ILE A 283 1.21 11.61 3.21
N ASP A 284 0.85 12.73 2.60
CA ASP A 284 1.65 13.35 1.54
C ASP A 284 1.49 14.87 1.58
N ILE A 285 2.45 15.59 1.03
CA ILE A 285 2.49 17.06 1.03
C ILE A 285 2.42 17.56 -0.41
N ALA A 286 1.35 18.30 -0.72
CA ALA A 286 1.18 18.92 -2.03
C ALA A 286 2.18 20.07 -2.24
N ARG A 287 2.41 20.45 -3.51
CA ARG A 287 3.36 21.53 -3.88
C ARG A 287 3.02 22.89 -3.26
N ASP A 288 1.75 23.14 -2.92
CA ASP A 288 1.30 24.34 -2.21
C ASP A 288 1.51 24.26 -0.69
N GLY A 289 2.10 23.17 -0.19
CA GLY A 289 2.44 22.95 1.21
C GLY A 289 1.28 22.40 2.05
N LEU A 290 0.14 22.08 1.48
CA LEU A 290 -0.94 21.42 2.20
C LEU A 290 -0.62 19.94 2.44
N VAL A 291 -0.90 19.46 3.64
CA VAL A 291 -0.66 18.10 4.11
C VAL A 291 -1.96 17.29 4.00
N TYR A 292 -1.95 16.22 3.22
CA TYR A 292 -3.09 15.34 3.01
C TYR A 292 -2.90 14.05 3.81
N VAL A 293 -3.90 13.66 4.56
CA VAL A 293 -3.84 12.53 5.51
C VAL A 293 -5.02 11.59 5.23
N CYS A 294 -4.73 10.31 4.96
CA CYS A 294 -5.76 9.29 4.85
C CYS A 294 -6.16 8.79 6.23
N ASP A 295 -7.43 8.92 6.56
CA ASP A 295 -8.08 8.22 7.68
C ASP A 295 -8.90 7.06 7.11
N ARG A 296 -8.22 5.95 6.84
CA ARG A 296 -8.70 4.81 6.04
C ARG A 296 -10.05 4.31 6.53
N SER A 297 -10.12 3.94 7.80
CA SER A 297 -11.31 3.36 8.41
C SER A 297 -12.45 4.37 8.64
N SER A 298 -12.20 5.67 8.41
CA SER A 298 -13.22 6.71 8.35
C SER A 298 -13.62 7.07 6.92
N ASN A 299 -13.09 6.38 5.91
CA ASN A 299 -13.36 6.64 4.49
C ASN A 299 -13.05 8.08 4.03
N ARG A 300 -12.14 8.79 4.70
CA ARG A 300 -11.89 10.21 4.47
C ARG A 300 -10.44 10.56 4.26
N ILE A 301 -10.23 11.71 3.64
CA ILE A 301 -8.97 12.44 3.62
C ILE A 301 -9.19 13.71 4.43
N GLN A 302 -8.28 14.02 5.35
CA GLN A 302 -8.21 15.32 6.00
C GLN A 302 -7.00 16.09 5.49
N VAL A 303 -7.17 17.40 5.32
CA VAL A 303 -6.14 18.31 4.81
C VAL A 303 -5.79 19.33 5.88
N PHE A 304 -4.49 19.52 6.07
CA PHE A 304 -3.93 20.39 7.10
C PHE A 304 -2.90 21.35 6.49
N ARG A 305 -2.61 22.42 7.22
CA ARG A 305 -1.35 23.15 7.06
C ARG A 305 -0.21 22.37 7.73
N LYS A 306 1.03 22.73 7.44
CA LYS A 306 2.21 22.05 8.00
C LYS A 306 2.33 22.23 9.53
N ASP A 307 1.67 23.20 10.11
CA ASP A 307 1.60 23.42 11.56
C ASP A 307 0.52 22.57 12.28
N GLY A 308 -0.27 21.82 11.52
CA GLY A 308 -1.36 20.98 12.02
C GLY A 308 -2.74 21.67 11.99
N THR A 309 -2.83 22.93 11.53
CA THR A 309 -4.12 23.61 11.37
C THR A 309 -4.99 22.89 10.35
N PHE A 310 -6.19 22.45 10.74
CA PHE A 310 -7.15 21.81 9.87
C PHE A 310 -7.68 22.77 8.78
N VAL A 311 -7.79 22.28 7.56
CA VAL A 311 -8.28 23.07 6.41
C VAL A 311 -9.62 22.55 5.91
N LYS A 312 -9.69 21.25 5.56
CA LYS A 312 -10.90 20.61 5.01
C LYS A 312 -10.82 19.09 5.10
N GLU A 313 -11.93 18.44 4.85
CA GLU A 313 -11.98 16.98 4.66
C GLU A 313 -12.88 16.61 3.49
N GLY A 314 -12.71 15.39 2.99
CA GLY A 314 -13.55 14.80 1.95
C GLY A 314 -13.69 13.30 2.12
N ILE A 315 -14.86 12.78 1.78
CA ILE A 315 -15.14 11.34 1.81
C ILE A 315 -14.77 10.72 0.47
N VAL A 316 -13.97 9.64 0.50
CA VAL A 316 -13.54 8.92 -0.71
C VAL A 316 -14.66 8.00 -1.23
N SER A 317 -15.16 7.12 -0.36
CA SER A 317 -16.26 6.20 -0.69
C SER A 317 -17.05 5.89 0.59
N LYS A 318 -18.18 6.57 0.73
CA LYS A 318 -19.00 6.55 1.96
C LYS A 318 -19.44 5.14 2.38
N ASN A 319 -19.72 4.28 1.40
CA ASN A 319 -20.32 2.97 1.64
C ASN A 319 -19.30 1.83 1.72
N THR A 320 -18.00 2.12 1.71
CA THR A 320 -16.95 1.11 1.91
C THR A 320 -16.86 0.80 3.41
N LEU A 321 -17.56 -0.22 3.86
CA LEU A 321 -17.68 -0.52 5.29
C LEU A 321 -16.48 -1.27 5.86
N GLY A 322 -15.74 -1.98 5.03
CA GLY A 322 -14.80 -2.97 5.47
C GLY A 322 -15.50 -4.23 6.00
N ALA A 323 -14.78 -5.30 6.04
CA ALA A 323 -15.26 -6.55 6.61
C ALA A 323 -14.14 -7.22 7.40
N THR A 324 -14.47 -7.73 8.58
CA THR A 324 -13.67 -8.75 9.23
C THR A 324 -14.18 -10.09 8.75
N VAL A 325 -13.47 -10.73 7.83
CA VAL A 325 -13.83 -12.06 7.34
C VAL A 325 -12.95 -13.08 8.04
N THR A 326 -13.58 -13.93 8.85
CA THR A 326 -12.93 -15.10 9.42
C THR A 326 -13.11 -16.25 8.43
N GLY A 327 -12.05 -16.67 7.79
CA GLY A 327 -12.07 -17.77 6.83
C GLY A 327 -11.03 -18.83 7.15
N GLN A 328 -10.99 -19.88 6.32
CA GLN A 328 -10.02 -20.99 6.43
C GLN A 328 -8.54 -20.50 6.45
N PHE A 329 -8.27 -19.30 5.94
CA PHE A 329 -6.93 -18.72 5.84
C PHE A 329 -6.64 -17.62 6.86
N GLY A 330 -7.48 -17.46 7.88
CA GLY A 330 -7.31 -16.47 8.95
C GLY A 330 -8.29 -15.30 8.86
N VAL A 331 -8.09 -14.31 9.71
CA VAL A 331 -8.89 -13.09 9.76
C VAL A 331 -8.29 -12.10 8.78
N VAL A 332 -9.04 -11.70 7.77
CA VAL A 332 -8.71 -10.57 6.89
C VAL A 332 -9.56 -9.39 7.32
N SER A 333 -8.93 -8.43 7.98
CA SER A 333 -9.55 -7.14 8.27
C SER A 333 -9.15 -6.17 7.16
N SER A 334 -10.09 -5.80 6.33
CA SER A 334 -9.92 -4.67 5.41
C SER A 334 -10.97 -3.62 5.74
N HIS A 335 -10.53 -2.45 6.13
CA HIS A 335 -11.41 -1.40 6.59
C HIS A 335 -11.21 -0.14 5.74
N GLY A 336 -12.32 0.38 5.22
CA GLY A 336 -12.37 1.68 4.60
C GLY A 336 -11.70 1.81 3.22
N SER A 337 -11.78 3.03 2.69
CA SER A 337 -11.50 3.35 1.29
C SER A 337 -10.25 4.19 1.04
N ALA A 338 -9.71 4.87 2.04
CA ALA A 338 -8.55 5.75 1.88
C ALA A 338 -7.27 5.07 2.35
N TRP A 339 -6.68 4.20 1.49
CA TRP A 339 -5.50 3.40 1.86
C TRP A 339 -4.21 4.16 1.64
N ASP A 340 -4.07 4.79 0.48
CA ASP A 340 -2.91 5.59 0.10
C ASP A 340 -3.32 6.62 -0.95
N LEU A 341 -2.55 7.69 -1.11
CA LEU A 341 -2.84 8.73 -2.08
C LEU A 341 -1.60 9.21 -2.83
N ALA A 342 -1.82 9.74 -4.03
CA ALA A 342 -0.80 10.44 -4.80
C ALA A 342 -1.45 11.61 -5.55
N PHE A 343 -0.66 12.65 -5.83
CA PHE A 343 -1.13 13.80 -6.61
C PHE A 343 -0.87 13.59 -8.10
N SER A 344 -1.75 14.17 -8.94
CA SER A 344 -1.48 14.25 -10.37
C SER A 344 -0.22 15.08 -10.66
N SER A 345 0.48 14.74 -11.76
CA SER A 345 1.78 15.35 -12.10
C SER A 345 1.69 16.77 -12.64
N ASP A 346 0.49 17.22 -13.05
CA ASP A 346 0.31 18.57 -13.58
C ASP A 346 0.72 19.65 -12.58
N ALA A 347 1.08 20.84 -13.07
CA ALA A 347 1.68 21.90 -12.25
C ALA A 347 0.80 22.32 -11.07
N GLN A 348 -0.52 22.26 -11.21
CA GLN A 348 -1.49 22.59 -10.18
C GLN A 348 -1.86 21.41 -9.29
N GLN A 349 -1.43 20.18 -9.64
CA GLN A 349 -1.85 18.95 -8.95
C GLN A 349 -3.38 18.90 -8.81
N ARG A 350 -4.09 19.05 -9.93
CA ARG A 350 -5.55 19.21 -9.94
C ARG A 350 -6.30 18.02 -9.36
N TYR A 351 -5.68 16.85 -9.36
CA TYR A 351 -6.31 15.61 -8.90
C TYR A 351 -5.54 14.95 -7.78
N VAL A 352 -6.28 14.28 -6.90
CA VAL A 352 -5.77 13.33 -5.92
C VAL A 352 -6.25 11.93 -6.33
N LEU A 353 -5.32 11.02 -6.51
CA LEU A 353 -5.59 9.61 -6.76
C LEU A 353 -5.55 8.88 -5.42
N VAL A 354 -6.54 8.05 -5.15
CA VAL A 354 -6.67 7.36 -3.85
C VAL A 354 -6.84 5.87 -4.06
N ALA A 355 -5.91 5.08 -3.55
CA ALA A 355 -6.01 3.63 -3.54
C ALA A 355 -7.12 3.18 -2.58
N ASN A 356 -8.03 2.34 -3.07
CA ASN A 356 -9.07 1.69 -2.28
C ASN A 356 -8.94 0.17 -2.43
N GLY A 357 -8.18 -0.43 -1.54
CA GLY A 357 -7.91 -1.87 -1.56
C GLY A 357 -9.14 -2.72 -1.27
N HIS A 358 -10.14 -2.17 -0.57
CA HIS A 358 -11.39 -2.89 -0.29
C HIS A 358 -12.27 -3.01 -1.55
N ASP A 359 -12.51 -1.90 -2.24
CA ASP A 359 -13.33 -1.87 -3.46
C ASP A 359 -12.52 -2.21 -4.72
N LYS A 360 -11.20 -2.43 -4.57
CA LYS A 360 -10.30 -2.83 -5.67
C LYS A 360 -10.27 -1.83 -6.81
N LYS A 361 -10.15 -0.55 -6.43
CA LYS A 361 -10.18 0.60 -7.34
C LYS A 361 -9.19 1.68 -6.91
N VAL A 362 -8.86 2.53 -7.85
CA VAL A 362 -8.28 3.84 -7.57
C VAL A 362 -9.34 4.89 -7.84
N HIS A 363 -9.64 5.71 -6.84
CA HIS A 363 -10.52 6.87 -6.98
C HIS A 363 -9.73 8.07 -7.45
N ILE A 364 -10.34 8.91 -8.28
CA ILE A 364 -9.79 10.17 -8.74
C ILE A 364 -10.67 11.27 -8.17
N LEU A 365 -10.10 12.12 -7.32
CA LEU A 365 -10.80 13.23 -6.69
C LEU A 365 -10.27 14.56 -7.25
N GLN A 366 -11.12 15.56 -7.38
CA GLN A 366 -10.69 16.92 -7.59
C GLN A 366 -10.01 17.45 -6.34
N ARG A 367 -8.76 17.93 -6.43
CA ARG A 367 -7.99 18.30 -5.24
C ARG A 367 -8.59 19.46 -4.46
N ASP A 368 -9.19 20.43 -5.14
CA ASP A 368 -9.80 21.62 -4.50
C ASP A 368 -10.94 21.26 -3.57
N THR A 369 -11.83 20.37 -4.01
CA THR A 369 -13.10 20.07 -3.34
C THR A 369 -13.10 18.70 -2.69
N LEU A 370 -12.14 17.82 -3.03
CA LEU A 370 -12.10 16.38 -2.72
C LEU A 370 -13.35 15.65 -3.28
N ALA A 371 -14.02 16.22 -4.26
CA ALA A 371 -15.15 15.60 -4.93
C ALA A 371 -14.67 14.48 -5.89
N PRO A 372 -15.32 13.32 -5.94
CA PRO A 372 -14.97 12.26 -6.87
C PRO A 372 -15.30 12.64 -8.31
N VAL A 373 -14.34 12.42 -9.23
CA VAL A 373 -14.50 12.69 -10.68
C VAL A 373 -14.30 11.44 -11.53
N GLY A 374 -13.82 10.34 -10.96
CA GLY A 374 -13.64 9.09 -11.69
C GLY A 374 -13.04 7.97 -10.86
N THR A 375 -12.94 6.81 -11.47
CA THR A 375 -12.24 5.65 -10.90
C THR A 375 -11.62 4.83 -12.03
N PHE A 376 -10.59 4.05 -11.71
CA PHE A 376 -10.09 2.99 -12.58
C PHE A 376 -9.74 1.73 -11.78
N GLY A 377 -9.59 0.60 -12.48
CA GLY A 377 -9.41 -0.70 -11.87
C GLY A 377 -10.72 -1.37 -11.49
N SER A 378 -10.66 -2.66 -11.24
CA SER A 378 -11.77 -3.51 -10.80
C SER A 378 -11.23 -4.73 -10.08
N GLY A 379 -12.08 -5.51 -9.42
CA GLY A 379 -11.67 -6.74 -8.76
C GLY A 379 -11.27 -7.84 -9.75
N GLY A 380 -10.10 -8.47 -9.53
CA GLY A 380 -9.64 -9.59 -10.32
C GLY A 380 -8.12 -9.74 -10.40
N ARG A 381 -7.66 -10.64 -11.30
CA ARG A 381 -6.24 -11.02 -11.44
C ARG A 381 -5.61 -10.58 -12.76
N TYR A 382 -6.43 -10.16 -13.74
CA TYR A 382 -5.92 -9.70 -15.04
C TYR A 382 -5.22 -8.34 -14.92
N PRO A 383 -4.37 -7.96 -15.87
CA PRO A 383 -3.82 -6.61 -15.95
C PRO A 383 -4.94 -5.56 -15.89
N GLY A 384 -4.74 -4.51 -15.08
CA GLY A 384 -5.75 -3.48 -14.81
C GLY A 384 -6.78 -3.83 -13.74
N GLN A 385 -6.78 -5.05 -13.23
CA GLN A 385 -7.61 -5.47 -12.10
C GLN A 385 -6.78 -5.57 -10.82
N PHE A 386 -7.42 -5.49 -9.66
CA PHE A 386 -6.78 -5.54 -8.35
C PHE A 386 -7.35 -6.63 -7.44
N LEU A 387 -6.50 -7.20 -6.61
CA LEU A 387 -6.91 -7.99 -5.45
C LEU A 387 -6.95 -7.12 -4.18
N ALA A 388 -5.94 -6.28 -3.98
CA ALA A 388 -5.88 -5.35 -2.86
C ALA A 388 -4.88 -4.23 -3.16
N VAL A 389 -5.27 -3.21 -3.94
CA VAL A 389 -4.43 -2.03 -4.17
C VAL A 389 -4.24 -1.28 -2.87
N GLY A 390 -3.01 -1.20 -2.39
CA GLY A 390 -2.69 -0.66 -1.06
C GLY A 390 -1.71 0.49 -1.06
N SER A 391 -1.01 0.72 -2.17
CA SER A 391 -0.09 1.85 -2.35
C SER A 391 -0.15 2.37 -3.77
N ILE A 392 0.14 3.67 -3.94
CA ILE A 392 0.03 4.36 -5.22
C ILE A 392 1.07 5.47 -5.34
N ALA A 393 1.67 5.63 -6.52
CA ALA A 393 2.57 6.73 -6.83
C ALA A 393 2.37 7.22 -8.26
N VAL A 394 2.77 8.46 -8.54
CA VAL A 394 2.64 9.09 -9.86
C VAL A 394 3.99 9.63 -10.29
N ASP A 395 4.43 9.32 -11.52
CA ASP A 395 5.67 9.86 -12.08
C ASP A 395 5.45 11.24 -12.74
N ALA A 396 6.53 11.88 -13.16
CA ALA A 396 6.49 13.21 -13.79
C ALA A 396 5.70 13.23 -15.11
N GLN A 397 5.54 12.08 -15.78
CA GLN A 397 4.76 11.92 -17.00
C GLN A 397 3.27 11.66 -16.72
N GLY A 398 2.88 11.51 -15.45
CA GLY A 398 1.52 11.22 -15.03
C GLY A 398 1.16 9.74 -15.05
N ASN A 399 2.12 8.84 -15.27
CA ASN A 399 1.86 7.42 -15.12
C ASN A 399 1.68 7.07 -13.65
N VAL A 400 0.78 6.13 -13.40
CA VAL A 400 0.44 5.67 -12.05
C VAL A 400 1.04 4.29 -11.80
N TYR A 401 1.66 4.12 -10.65
CA TYR A 401 2.18 2.83 -10.17
C TYR A 401 1.37 2.40 -8.96
N ALA A 402 0.78 1.22 -9.04
CA ALA A 402 -0.12 0.68 -8.01
C ALA A 402 0.45 -0.61 -7.44
N GLY A 403 0.75 -0.61 -6.15
CA GLY A 403 1.23 -1.77 -5.40
C GLY A 403 0.08 -2.54 -4.76
N GLU A 404 0.12 -3.86 -4.84
CA GLU A 404 -0.91 -4.74 -4.31
C GLU A 404 -0.43 -5.51 -3.08
N GLN A 405 -1.20 -5.37 -2.01
CA GLN A 405 -1.02 -6.09 -0.75
C GLN A 405 -1.65 -7.49 -0.79
N HIS A 406 -1.50 -8.23 0.32
CA HIS A 406 -2.06 -9.56 0.53
C HIS A 406 -1.73 -10.53 -0.62
N HIS A 407 -2.73 -11.05 -1.30
CA HIS A 407 -2.58 -12.01 -2.40
C HIS A 407 -2.28 -11.37 -3.75
N GLY A 408 -2.29 -10.05 -3.86
CA GLY A 408 -1.96 -9.32 -5.09
C GLY A 408 -0.49 -9.45 -5.46
N LYS A 409 0.41 -9.15 -4.53
CA LYS A 409 1.87 -9.37 -4.59
C LYS A 409 2.51 -8.90 -5.90
N ARG A 410 2.09 -7.76 -6.41
CA ARG A 410 2.62 -7.18 -7.66
C ARG A 410 2.56 -5.65 -7.64
N VAL A 411 3.24 -5.07 -8.60
CA VAL A 411 3.09 -3.66 -8.95
C VAL A 411 2.61 -3.57 -10.39
N GLN A 412 1.66 -2.70 -10.66
CA GLN A 412 1.16 -2.43 -12.01
C GLN A 412 1.39 -0.97 -12.38
N LYS A 413 1.78 -0.72 -13.64
CA LYS A 413 1.87 0.61 -14.22
C LYS A 413 0.63 0.91 -15.04
N PHE A 414 0.11 2.12 -14.89
CA PHE A 414 -0.99 2.65 -15.70
C PHE A 414 -0.52 3.93 -16.39
N VAL A 415 -0.63 3.97 -17.70
CA VAL A 415 -0.27 5.14 -18.51
C VAL A 415 -1.49 6.02 -18.74
N THR A 416 -1.29 7.35 -18.78
CA THR A 416 -2.33 8.31 -19.12
C THR A 416 -2.70 8.21 -20.62
N ARG A 417 -4.00 8.40 -20.92
CA ARG A 417 -4.55 8.46 -22.27
C ARG A 417 -4.93 9.88 -22.64
#